data_ec430cecc685d21eeee0850c6c8eb6cc
#
_entry.id   ec430cecc685d21eeee0850c6c8eb6cc
#
_cell.length_a   1.000
_cell.length_b   1.000
_cell.length_c   1.000
_cell.angle_alpha   90.00
_cell.angle_beta   90.00
_cell.angle_gamma   90.00
#
_symmetry.space_group_name_H-M   'P 1'
#
loop_
_entity.id
_entity.type
_entity.pdbx_description
1 polymer ?
#
loop_
_entity_poly.entity_id
_entity_poly.type
_entity_poly.pdbx_seq_one_letter_code
_entity_poly.pdbx_strand_id
1 'polypeptide(L)'
;MKTKSLYLAVALGMMLGFSSCNLDTFPSDELNSDLLLQDAKGAEYIMDGCYAVLKDEVDFLGYASGNCYVRHYFQLSEFPGDNICLSAHTTDPLYEATAYMMTDGLKNVGTLWMVAYKVIYMTNTVIETLDESKPENKQLLGEAYFMRGLMHLHLATLYALPYSFGRDNLGVPLRTSTASEVTVRNPVGEVYDQIVADLRKAADFMGKSRGNAGYPCKEAALGVLSRVYLYMEKYDDCIAAVEEALNGAAPDSKLEPTATFPQYFANAKTSKETLFCIAHETSDDRGQSSTGSMYLKDGIGWGEIYPSDPLMYLYERHPEDVRMSFILPQFSGKPGKKVYVTIPASDSDPEAPHIKYVTSLIDDGGGNYSFKGSDGNTYAIEKRMVNGEAQPDPAGPYFEYHANYMGEDCLVRINNDVTLRTGYTIPMIFISKFSYQDGNPMLSSPVMCRWGEVLLNAAEAYARNGNDAKALEYVNAIRTRAGIPTYTAGDLQGYANVINVVMDERRLELAWEGHRFFDMCRNKLPMDRRYAGAQPYKIVDPTKEQHIVYPIPNNEWTVSGIQQNPGY
;
A
#
# COMPACT_ATOMS: atom_id res chain seq x y z
N MET A 1 -37.46 1.02 79.19
CA MET A 1 -36.00 1.02 78.99
C MET A 1 -35.51 0.03 77.93
N LYS A 2 -36.37 -0.72 77.23
CA LYS A 2 -35.94 -1.72 76.20
C LYS A 2 -35.97 -1.21 74.75
N THR A 3 -36.59 -0.08 74.46
CA THR A 3 -36.72 0.47 73.11
C THR A 3 -35.57 1.42 72.69
N LYS A 4 -34.88 2.06 73.64
CA LYS A 4 -33.75 2.93 73.35
C LYS A 4 -32.44 2.18 73.00
N SER A 5 -32.29 0.94 73.51
CA SER A 5 -31.14 0.07 73.20
C SER A 5 -31.19 -0.49 71.77
N LEU A 6 -32.39 -0.67 71.19
CA LEU A 6 -32.55 -1.23 69.84
C LEU A 6 -32.20 -0.21 68.77
N TYR A 7 -32.51 1.06 68.98
CA TYR A 7 -32.14 2.14 68.00
C TYR A 7 -30.66 2.44 68.02
N LEU A 8 -29.97 2.26 69.12
CA LEU A 8 -28.50 2.47 69.18
C LEU A 8 -27.77 1.31 68.51
N ALA A 9 -28.26 0.08 68.59
CA ALA A 9 -27.69 -1.07 67.90
C ALA A 9 -27.92 -1.04 66.39
N VAL A 10 -29.06 -0.51 65.91
CA VAL A 10 -29.34 -0.31 64.48
C VAL A 10 -28.54 0.85 63.92
N ALA A 11 -28.34 1.95 64.66
CA ALA A 11 -27.51 3.06 64.25
C ALA A 11 -25.99 2.71 64.17
N LEU A 12 -25.49 1.83 65.09
CA LEU A 12 -24.11 1.35 65.06
C LEU A 12 -23.90 0.30 63.96
N GLY A 13 -24.92 -0.48 63.60
CA GLY A 13 -24.89 -1.44 62.50
C GLY A 13 -24.90 -0.76 61.09
N MET A 14 -25.49 0.44 60.98
CA MET A 14 -25.48 1.22 59.75
C MET A 14 -24.17 2.05 59.51
N MET A 15 -23.36 2.25 60.55
CA MET A 15 -22.07 2.94 60.40
C MET A 15 -20.89 2.02 60.03
N LEU A 16 -21.09 0.71 60.07
CA LEU A 16 -20.06 -0.26 59.67
C LEU A 16 -20.26 -0.81 58.26
N GLY A 17 -21.26 -0.30 57.50
CA GLY A 17 -21.58 -0.77 56.13
C GLY A 17 -21.06 0.09 54.99
N PHE A 18 -20.29 1.14 55.26
CA PHE A 18 -19.63 1.93 54.21
C PHE A 18 -18.10 1.75 54.22
N SER A 19 -17.65 0.51 54.24
CA SER A 19 -16.38 0.24 53.56
C SER A 19 -16.70 0.24 52.07
N SER A 20 -16.50 1.38 51.41
CA SER A 20 -16.40 1.46 49.99
C SER A 20 -15.36 0.41 49.55
N CYS A 21 -15.83 -0.73 49.08
CA CYS A 21 -15.00 -1.51 48.17
C CYS A 21 -14.71 -0.59 47.01
N ASN A 22 -13.45 -0.23 46.80
CA ASN A 22 -12.99 0.23 45.52
C ASN A 22 -13.31 -0.90 44.55
N LEU A 23 -14.41 -0.77 43.83
CA LEU A 23 -14.79 -1.60 42.71
C LEU A 23 -14.11 -1.03 41.45
N ASP A 24 -12.80 -0.82 41.50
CA ASP A 24 -11.96 -0.75 40.31
C ASP A 24 -11.71 -2.20 39.86
N THR A 25 -12.78 -2.91 39.53
CA THR A 25 -12.67 -4.16 38.78
C THR A 25 -12.51 -3.76 37.31
N PHE A 26 -11.27 -3.67 36.90
CA PHE A 26 -10.94 -3.66 35.49
C PHE A 26 -11.39 -5.00 34.87
N PRO A 27 -11.94 -5.03 33.65
CA PRO A 27 -12.18 -6.26 32.93
C PRO A 27 -10.88 -7.09 32.92
N SER A 28 -10.99 -8.39 33.24
CA SER A 28 -9.83 -9.29 33.41
C SER A 28 -9.08 -9.54 32.08
N ASP A 29 -9.61 -9.05 30.99
CA ASP A 29 -9.13 -9.15 29.61
C ASP A 29 -8.59 -7.83 29.03
N GLU A 30 -8.68 -6.71 29.79
CA GLU A 30 -8.06 -5.44 29.43
C GLU A 30 -6.88 -5.11 30.35
N LEU A 31 -5.69 -5.01 29.78
CA LEU A 31 -4.50 -4.53 30.48
C LEU A 31 -4.62 -3.01 30.69
N ASN A 32 -4.74 -2.59 31.96
CA ASN A 32 -4.71 -1.17 32.30
C ASN A 32 -3.31 -0.61 32.06
N SER A 33 -3.20 0.44 31.22
CA SER A 33 -1.93 1.10 30.94
C SER A 33 -1.19 1.58 32.19
N ASP A 34 -1.92 2.07 33.21
CA ASP A 34 -1.32 2.53 34.46
C ASP A 34 -0.71 1.38 35.28
N LEU A 35 -1.28 0.19 35.19
CA LEU A 35 -0.70 -1.02 35.81
C LEU A 35 0.50 -1.55 35.03
N LEU A 36 0.44 -1.49 33.69
CA LEU A 36 1.55 -1.86 32.82
C LEU A 36 2.77 -0.97 33.07
N LEU A 37 2.57 0.33 33.25
CA LEU A 37 3.64 1.30 33.49
C LEU A 37 4.31 1.14 34.86
N GLN A 38 3.74 0.36 35.77
CA GLN A 38 4.39 -0.01 37.04
C GLN A 38 5.41 -1.16 36.86
N ASP A 39 5.36 -1.91 35.77
CA ASP A 39 6.35 -2.91 35.41
C ASP A 39 7.55 -2.24 34.72
N ALA A 40 8.76 -2.71 35.00
CA ALA A 40 9.99 -2.23 34.37
C ALA A 40 9.99 -2.37 32.83
N LYS A 41 9.19 -3.32 32.30
CA LYS A 41 8.99 -3.58 30.87
C LYS A 41 7.66 -3.05 30.33
N GLY A 42 6.90 -2.31 31.13
CA GLY A 42 5.55 -1.89 30.74
C GLY A 42 5.50 -1.11 29.43
N ALA A 43 6.44 -0.21 29.22
CA ALA A 43 6.56 0.53 27.97
C ALA A 43 6.92 -0.38 26.76
N GLU A 44 7.70 -1.43 26.98
CA GLU A 44 8.01 -2.44 25.96
C GLU A 44 6.75 -3.24 25.56
N TYR A 45 5.94 -3.66 26.56
CA TYR A 45 4.68 -4.35 26.30
C TYR A 45 3.68 -3.46 25.55
N ILE A 46 3.61 -2.16 25.84
CA ILE A 46 2.77 -1.22 25.09
C ILE A 46 3.25 -1.12 23.64
N MET A 47 4.55 -1.03 23.40
CA MET A 47 5.07 -1.00 22.03
C MET A 47 4.81 -2.31 21.27
N ASP A 48 4.98 -3.46 21.92
CA ASP A 48 4.64 -4.75 21.31
C ASP A 48 3.14 -4.84 20.99
N GLY A 49 2.29 -4.25 21.84
CA GLY A 49 0.86 -4.06 21.57
C GLY A 49 0.59 -3.17 20.34
N CYS A 50 1.40 -2.13 20.10
CA CYS A 50 1.31 -1.30 18.88
C CYS A 50 1.51 -2.12 17.60
N TYR A 51 2.47 -3.05 17.60
CA TYR A 51 2.71 -3.93 16.45
C TYR A 51 1.63 -4.99 16.32
N ALA A 52 1.14 -5.54 17.43
CA ALA A 52 0.10 -6.57 17.43
C ALA A 52 -1.23 -6.05 16.86
N VAL A 53 -1.69 -4.87 17.27
CA VAL A 53 -2.98 -4.32 16.83
C VAL A 53 -3.06 -4.05 15.32
N LEU A 54 -1.93 -3.89 14.64
CA LEU A 54 -1.89 -3.71 13.18
C LEU A 54 -2.26 -4.98 12.40
N LYS A 55 -2.17 -6.15 13.02
CA LYS A 55 -2.45 -7.47 12.42
C LYS A 55 -3.56 -8.24 13.14
N ASP A 56 -4.11 -7.68 14.22
CA ASP A 56 -5.16 -8.32 14.99
C ASP A 56 -6.55 -8.16 14.37
N GLU A 57 -7.45 -8.99 14.84
CA GLU A 57 -8.87 -8.81 14.65
C GLU A 57 -9.35 -7.61 15.46
N VAL A 58 -10.10 -6.73 14.82
CA VAL A 58 -10.66 -5.54 15.45
C VAL A 58 -12.17 -5.54 15.24
N ASP A 59 -12.95 -5.39 16.32
CA ASP A 59 -14.37 -5.09 16.24
C ASP A 59 -14.57 -3.57 16.24
N PHE A 60 -15.16 -3.07 15.18
CA PHE A 60 -15.52 -1.67 15.03
C PHE A 60 -16.99 -1.55 14.64
N LEU A 61 -17.81 -1.07 15.55
CA LEU A 61 -19.26 -0.91 15.35
C LEU A 61 -19.95 -2.21 14.85
N GLY A 62 -19.57 -3.35 15.43
CA GLY A 62 -20.08 -4.66 15.04
C GLY A 62 -19.51 -5.21 13.72
N TYR A 63 -18.44 -4.64 13.22
CA TYR A 63 -17.66 -5.17 12.12
C TYR A 63 -16.36 -5.75 12.67
N ALA A 64 -16.30 -7.06 12.78
CA ALA A 64 -15.11 -7.78 13.18
C ALA A 64 -14.41 -8.35 11.94
N SER A 65 -13.11 -8.11 11.80
CA SER A 65 -12.30 -8.66 10.72
C SER A 65 -10.85 -8.83 11.16
N GLY A 66 -10.27 -9.97 10.89
CA GLY A 66 -8.83 -10.18 11.06
C GLY A 66 -8.02 -9.34 10.09
N ASN A 67 -6.80 -8.93 10.49
CA ASN A 67 -5.91 -8.09 9.67
C ASN A 67 -6.54 -6.76 9.22
N CYS A 68 -7.45 -6.19 9.98
CA CYS A 68 -8.21 -5.02 9.56
C CYS A 68 -7.33 -3.85 9.12
N TYR A 69 -6.26 -3.56 9.87
CA TYR A 69 -5.40 -2.43 9.52
C TYR A 69 -4.56 -2.74 8.29
N VAL A 70 -3.71 -3.76 8.35
CA VAL A 70 -2.71 -4.01 7.31
C VAL A 70 -3.36 -4.37 5.98
N ARG A 71 -4.38 -5.25 5.99
CA ARG A 71 -5.11 -5.58 4.77
C ARG A 71 -5.81 -4.36 4.17
N HIS A 72 -6.54 -3.61 4.98
CA HIS A 72 -7.27 -2.43 4.50
C HIS A 72 -6.32 -1.33 4.01
N TYR A 73 -5.17 -1.14 4.65
CA TYR A 73 -4.18 -0.18 4.18
C TYR A 73 -3.73 -0.48 2.74
N PHE A 74 -3.31 -1.72 2.47
CA PHE A 74 -2.88 -2.11 1.12
C PHE A 74 -4.02 -2.06 0.10
N GLN A 75 -5.22 -2.49 0.48
CA GLN A 75 -6.37 -2.43 -0.41
C GLN A 75 -6.78 -0.99 -0.73
N LEU A 76 -6.90 -0.14 0.28
CA LEU A 76 -7.30 1.26 0.10
C LEU A 76 -6.23 2.09 -0.62
N SER A 77 -4.95 1.74 -0.52
CA SER A 77 -3.86 2.43 -1.23
C SER A 77 -3.63 1.92 -2.65
N GLU A 78 -4.09 0.70 -3.01
CA GLU A 78 -3.85 0.11 -4.33
C GLU A 78 -5.08 0.11 -5.23
N PHE A 79 -6.28 -0.15 -4.69
CA PHE A 79 -7.50 -0.33 -5.47
C PHE A 79 -7.97 0.89 -6.28
N PRO A 80 -7.78 2.14 -5.83
CA PRO A 80 -8.06 3.30 -6.67
C PRO A 80 -7.06 3.49 -7.81
N GLY A 81 -5.89 2.82 -7.75
CA GLY A 81 -4.80 2.92 -8.74
C GLY A 81 -5.12 2.25 -10.07
N ASP A 82 -4.11 2.21 -10.94
CA ASP A 82 -4.15 1.66 -12.29
C ASP A 82 -3.25 0.43 -12.48
N ASN A 83 -2.78 -0.19 -11.38
CA ASN A 83 -1.96 -1.39 -11.41
C ASN A 83 -2.75 -2.69 -11.30
N ILE A 84 -4.03 -2.60 -10.99
CA ILE A 84 -4.92 -3.75 -10.82
C ILE A 84 -6.10 -3.70 -11.77
N CYS A 85 -6.65 -4.87 -12.10
CA CYS A 85 -8.00 -5.00 -12.61
C CYS A 85 -8.84 -5.90 -11.69
N LEU A 86 -10.13 -5.57 -11.57
CA LEU A 86 -11.10 -6.45 -10.93
C LEU A 86 -11.50 -7.54 -11.90
N SER A 87 -11.40 -8.80 -11.48
CA SER A 87 -11.77 -9.94 -12.32
C SER A 87 -13.29 -10.10 -12.49
N ALA A 88 -14.06 -9.52 -11.57
CA ALA A 88 -15.52 -9.57 -11.54
C ALA A 88 -16.08 -8.45 -10.65
N HIS A 89 -17.37 -8.14 -10.80
CA HIS A 89 -18.08 -7.37 -9.78
C HIS A 89 -18.16 -8.21 -8.49
N THR A 90 -17.75 -7.60 -7.38
CA THR A 90 -17.76 -8.21 -6.07
C THR A 90 -18.72 -7.46 -5.14
N THR A 91 -19.23 -8.15 -4.12
CA THR A 91 -20.01 -7.53 -3.05
C THR A 91 -19.11 -7.04 -1.89
N ASP A 92 -17.79 -7.20 -2.01
CA ASP A 92 -16.87 -6.67 -1.02
C ASP A 92 -16.99 -5.13 -0.99
N PRO A 93 -17.16 -4.52 0.20
CA PRO A 93 -17.28 -3.07 0.32
C PRO A 93 -16.08 -2.30 -0.27
N LEU A 94 -14.91 -2.93 -0.36
CA LEU A 94 -13.73 -2.32 -0.96
C LEU A 94 -13.82 -2.14 -2.49
N TYR A 95 -14.81 -2.76 -3.15
CA TYR A 95 -15.14 -2.43 -4.53
C TYR A 95 -15.46 -0.93 -4.69
N GLU A 96 -16.07 -0.31 -3.68
CA GLU A 96 -16.36 1.12 -3.68
C GLU A 96 -15.09 1.97 -3.85
N ALA A 97 -13.94 1.54 -3.28
CA ALA A 97 -12.66 2.22 -3.47
C ALA A 97 -12.21 2.19 -4.93
N THR A 98 -12.38 1.03 -5.59
CA THR A 98 -12.07 0.87 -7.02
C THR A 98 -12.97 1.75 -7.89
N ALA A 99 -14.22 1.97 -7.46
CA ALA A 99 -15.22 2.74 -8.19
C ALA A 99 -15.20 4.25 -7.89
N TYR A 100 -14.43 4.72 -6.89
CA TYR A 100 -14.48 6.09 -6.37
C TYR A 100 -15.88 6.46 -5.83
N MET A 101 -16.54 5.50 -5.19
CA MET A 101 -17.89 5.61 -4.66
C MET A 101 -17.94 5.38 -3.15
N MET A 102 -16.84 5.69 -2.46
CA MET A 102 -16.72 5.50 -1.01
C MET A 102 -17.74 6.35 -0.26
N THR A 103 -18.24 5.80 0.83
CA THR A 103 -19.14 6.51 1.76
C THR A 103 -18.53 6.56 3.16
N ASP A 104 -18.94 7.54 3.96
CA ASP A 104 -18.50 7.74 5.34
C ASP A 104 -18.98 6.63 6.31
N GLY A 105 -19.94 5.84 5.88
CA GLY A 105 -20.42 4.65 6.59
C GLY A 105 -19.60 3.37 6.32
N LEU A 106 -18.61 3.42 5.43
CA LEU A 106 -17.80 2.25 5.10
C LEU A 106 -16.89 1.86 6.28
N LYS A 107 -17.18 0.70 6.86
CA LYS A 107 -16.52 0.24 8.08
C LYS A 107 -15.02 -0.01 7.91
N ASN A 108 -14.58 -0.43 6.73
CA ASN A 108 -13.16 -0.64 6.42
C ASN A 108 -12.34 0.64 6.59
N VAL A 109 -12.87 1.77 6.13
CA VAL A 109 -12.26 3.10 6.29
C VAL A 109 -12.27 3.50 7.77
N GLY A 110 -13.41 3.34 8.44
CA GLY A 110 -13.54 3.65 9.87
C GLY A 110 -12.61 2.83 10.75
N THR A 111 -12.46 1.53 10.46
CA THR A 111 -11.55 0.64 11.21
C THR A 111 -10.10 1.06 11.08
N LEU A 112 -9.65 1.42 9.88
CA LEU A 112 -8.26 1.88 9.67
C LEU A 112 -7.99 3.16 10.45
N TRP A 113 -8.90 4.13 10.41
CA TRP A 113 -8.83 5.37 11.19
C TRP A 113 -8.71 5.09 12.68
N MET A 114 -9.61 4.27 13.23
CA MET A 114 -9.63 3.92 14.64
C MET A 114 -8.33 3.24 15.08
N VAL A 115 -7.84 2.24 14.34
CA VAL A 115 -6.60 1.53 14.67
C VAL A 115 -5.40 2.46 14.64
N ALA A 116 -5.30 3.33 13.63
CA ALA A 116 -4.21 4.30 13.54
C ALA A 116 -4.18 5.22 14.77
N TYR A 117 -5.32 5.78 15.18
CA TYR A 117 -5.38 6.62 16.38
C TYR A 117 -5.19 5.84 17.68
N LYS A 118 -5.59 4.57 17.75
CA LYS A 118 -5.26 3.69 18.88
C LYS A 118 -3.75 3.53 19.04
N VAL A 119 -3.04 3.26 17.93
CA VAL A 119 -1.56 3.17 17.95
C VAL A 119 -0.94 4.51 18.35
N ILE A 120 -1.43 5.64 17.82
CA ILE A 120 -0.96 6.97 18.20
C ILE A 120 -1.12 7.22 19.69
N TYR A 121 -2.26 6.85 20.27
CA TYR A 121 -2.49 6.97 21.71
C TYR A 121 -1.49 6.13 22.53
N MET A 122 -1.29 4.86 22.13
CA MET A 122 -0.33 3.96 22.80
C MET A 122 1.10 4.48 22.70
N THR A 123 1.51 5.01 21.54
CA THR A 123 2.84 5.61 21.37
C THR A 123 3.02 6.89 22.19
N ASN A 124 1.98 7.73 22.31
CA ASN A 124 2.00 8.88 23.18
C ASN A 124 2.21 8.48 24.65
N THR A 125 1.53 7.41 25.10
CA THR A 125 1.73 6.87 26.44
C THR A 125 3.20 6.51 26.70
N VAL A 126 3.86 5.85 25.75
CA VAL A 126 5.29 5.50 25.88
C VAL A 126 6.17 6.77 25.90
N ILE A 127 5.90 7.72 25.01
CA ILE A 127 6.66 8.97 24.90
C ILE A 127 6.54 9.81 26.18
N GLU A 128 5.35 9.90 26.78
CA GLU A 128 5.10 10.66 28.00
C GLU A 128 5.66 9.99 29.27
N THR A 129 5.82 8.67 29.24
CA THR A 129 6.27 7.88 30.40
C THR A 129 7.78 7.77 30.48
N LEU A 130 8.46 7.56 29.35
CA LEU A 130 9.88 7.29 29.35
C LEU A 130 10.71 8.58 29.41
N ASP A 131 11.69 8.59 30.32
CA ASP A 131 12.67 9.67 30.43
C ASP A 131 13.62 9.67 29.23
N GLU A 132 13.48 10.68 28.37
CA GLU A 132 14.29 10.85 27.14
C GLU A 132 15.78 11.05 27.43
N SER A 133 16.16 11.51 28.62
CA SER A 133 17.56 11.74 28.99
C SER A 133 18.34 10.42 29.19
N LYS A 134 17.63 9.30 29.37
CA LYS A 134 18.22 7.99 29.65
C LYS A 134 18.56 7.25 28.36
N PRO A 135 19.84 6.86 28.14
CA PRO A 135 20.26 6.15 26.93
C PRO A 135 19.51 4.84 26.70
N GLU A 136 19.17 4.11 27.75
CA GLU A 136 18.44 2.82 27.69
C GLU A 136 17.03 2.96 27.13
N ASN A 137 16.42 4.13 27.24
CA ASN A 137 15.08 4.40 26.71
C ASN A 137 15.08 4.80 25.23
N LYS A 138 16.23 5.20 24.66
CA LYS A 138 16.32 5.79 23.33
C LYS A 138 15.73 4.90 22.24
N GLN A 139 16.06 3.59 22.23
CA GLN A 139 15.55 2.68 21.21
C GLN A 139 14.02 2.62 21.23
N LEU A 140 13.42 2.44 22.40
CA LEU A 140 11.96 2.31 22.54
C LEU A 140 11.22 3.62 22.27
N LEU A 141 11.78 4.74 22.72
CA LEU A 141 11.27 6.07 22.35
C LEU A 141 11.36 6.31 20.85
N GLY A 142 12.45 5.90 20.20
CA GLY A 142 12.60 6.00 18.76
C GLY A 142 11.54 5.18 18.01
N GLU A 143 11.26 3.96 18.47
CA GLU A 143 10.18 3.12 17.94
C GLU A 143 8.80 3.79 18.12
N ALA A 144 8.54 4.40 19.28
CA ALA A 144 7.29 5.12 19.53
C ALA A 144 7.14 6.34 18.60
N TYR A 145 8.18 7.15 18.43
CA TYR A 145 8.17 8.26 17.46
C TYR A 145 8.00 7.76 16.03
N PHE A 146 8.68 6.68 15.64
CA PHE A 146 8.51 6.07 14.32
C PHE A 146 7.05 5.67 14.06
N MET A 147 6.44 4.92 14.98
CA MET A 147 5.07 4.45 14.82
C MET A 147 4.07 5.60 14.82
N ARG A 148 4.26 6.63 15.66
CA ARG A 148 3.40 7.83 15.65
C ARG A 148 3.48 8.58 14.32
N GLY A 149 4.69 8.80 13.82
CA GLY A 149 4.92 9.43 12.52
C GLY A 149 4.33 8.63 11.36
N LEU A 150 4.52 7.29 11.36
CA LEU A 150 3.98 6.41 10.33
C LEU A 150 2.44 6.40 10.32
N MET A 151 1.80 6.35 11.50
CA MET A 151 0.34 6.36 11.58
C MET A 151 -0.25 7.71 11.11
N HIS A 152 0.35 8.83 11.48
CA HIS A 152 -0.06 10.13 10.96
C HIS A 152 0.16 10.24 9.45
N LEU A 153 1.24 9.65 8.90
CA LEU A 153 1.46 9.60 7.45
C LEU A 153 0.36 8.81 6.74
N HIS A 154 0.01 7.63 7.24
CA HIS A 154 -1.06 6.82 6.66
C HIS A 154 -2.42 7.53 6.72
N LEU A 155 -2.72 8.18 7.84
CA LEU A 155 -3.93 9.00 7.97
C LEU A 155 -3.91 10.18 6.98
N ALA A 156 -2.80 10.91 6.88
CA ALA A 156 -2.68 12.06 5.98
C ALA A 156 -2.82 11.64 4.51
N THR A 157 -2.18 10.54 4.10
CA THR A 157 -2.23 10.09 2.70
C THR A 157 -3.58 9.52 2.27
N LEU A 158 -4.36 8.97 3.19
CA LEU A 158 -5.67 8.40 2.89
C LEU A 158 -6.82 9.41 3.07
N TYR A 159 -6.76 10.28 4.07
CA TYR A 159 -7.90 11.15 4.45
C TYR A 159 -7.70 12.63 4.17
N ALA A 160 -6.57 13.02 3.61
CA ALA A 160 -6.30 14.41 3.23
C ALA A 160 -5.74 14.51 1.82
N LEU A 161 -5.97 15.65 1.17
CA LEU A 161 -5.37 15.92 -0.15
C LEU A 161 -3.84 15.86 -0.07
N PRO A 162 -3.17 15.39 -1.14
CA PRO A 162 -1.70 15.37 -1.18
C PRO A 162 -1.10 16.74 -0.86
N TYR A 163 0.06 16.76 -0.21
CA TYR A 163 0.76 18.00 0.15
C TYR A 163 0.94 18.96 -1.03
N SER A 164 1.19 18.44 -2.23
CA SER A 164 1.34 19.20 -3.48
C SER A 164 0.09 19.97 -3.92
N PHE A 165 -1.09 19.67 -3.34
CA PHE A 165 -2.33 20.42 -3.58
C PHE A 165 -2.44 21.68 -2.71
N GLY A 166 -1.58 21.84 -1.74
CA GLY A 166 -1.51 23.01 -0.87
C GLY A 166 -1.44 22.64 0.61
N ARG A 167 -0.45 23.19 1.30
CA ARG A 167 -0.20 22.91 2.71
C ARG A 167 -1.29 23.38 3.67
N ASP A 168 -2.14 24.32 3.23
CA ASP A 168 -3.23 24.89 4.03
C ASP A 168 -4.54 24.10 3.91
N ASN A 169 -4.58 23.05 3.05
CA ASN A 169 -5.73 22.15 2.96
C ASN A 169 -5.94 21.41 4.29
N LEU A 170 -7.18 20.94 4.49
CA LEU A 170 -7.53 20.14 5.67
C LEU A 170 -6.73 18.83 5.69
N GLY A 171 -5.93 18.67 6.71
CA GLY A 171 -5.19 17.43 7.02
C GLY A 171 -6.03 16.50 7.90
N VAL A 172 -5.41 15.98 8.95
CA VAL A 172 -6.03 15.12 9.96
C VAL A 172 -5.77 15.68 11.37
N PRO A 173 -6.55 15.30 12.40
CA PRO A 173 -6.24 15.71 13.77
C PRO A 173 -4.86 15.24 14.21
N LEU A 174 -4.01 16.16 14.63
CA LEU A 174 -2.73 15.84 15.26
C LEU A 174 -2.93 15.45 16.72
N ARG A 175 -2.47 14.26 17.09
CA ARG A 175 -2.48 13.72 18.44
C ARG A 175 -1.05 13.47 18.90
N THR A 176 -0.48 14.41 19.63
CA THR A 176 0.91 14.34 20.12
C THR A 176 1.01 14.11 21.62
N SER A 177 -0.14 13.94 22.28
CA SER A 177 -0.24 13.58 23.71
C SER A 177 -1.44 12.66 23.95
N THR A 178 -1.50 12.06 25.15
CA THR A 178 -2.64 11.27 25.61
C THR A 178 -3.86 12.11 25.97
N ALA A 179 -3.71 13.44 26.11
CA ALA A 179 -4.80 14.37 26.35
C ALA A 179 -5.81 14.39 25.19
N SER A 180 -7.10 14.36 25.49
CA SER A 180 -8.16 14.10 24.53
C SER A 180 -8.80 15.33 23.89
N GLU A 181 -8.15 16.49 23.90
CA GLU A 181 -8.81 17.78 23.62
C GLU A 181 -8.90 18.17 22.13
N VAL A 182 -8.29 17.44 21.22
CA VAL A 182 -8.23 17.85 19.80
C VAL A 182 -9.42 17.29 19.02
N THR A 183 -10.31 18.18 18.61
CA THR A 183 -11.51 17.85 17.81
C THR A 183 -11.50 18.48 16.41
N VAL A 184 -10.38 19.10 15.99
CA VAL A 184 -10.25 19.78 14.70
C VAL A 184 -9.19 19.14 13.84
N ARG A 185 -9.33 19.29 12.53
CA ARG A 185 -8.31 18.87 11.56
C ARG A 185 -7.25 19.95 11.46
N ASN A 186 -6.00 19.57 11.62
CA ASN A 186 -4.88 20.45 11.38
C ASN A 186 -4.65 20.62 9.87
N PRO A 187 -4.06 21.74 9.42
CA PRO A 187 -3.61 21.86 8.03
C PRO A 187 -2.63 20.76 7.63
N VAL A 188 -2.69 20.33 6.35
CA VAL A 188 -1.77 19.31 5.80
C VAL A 188 -0.32 19.63 6.11
N GLY A 189 0.08 20.91 5.99
CA GLY A 189 1.45 21.36 6.28
C GLY A 189 1.88 21.05 7.70
N GLU A 190 1.04 21.34 8.70
CA GLU A 190 1.34 21.05 10.11
C GLU A 190 1.45 19.56 10.38
N VAL A 191 0.57 18.76 9.75
CA VAL A 191 0.60 17.29 9.87
C VAL A 191 1.93 16.74 9.33
N TYR A 192 2.35 17.19 8.16
CA TYR A 192 3.62 16.74 7.57
C TYR A 192 4.84 17.26 8.36
N ASP A 193 4.80 18.48 8.87
CA ASP A 193 5.88 19.01 9.72
C ASP A 193 6.03 18.17 11.01
N GLN A 194 4.91 17.73 11.63
CA GLN A 194 4.96 16.84 12.79
C GLN A 194 5.48 15.44 12.42
N ILE A 195 5.06 14.88 11.29
CA ILE A 195 5.58 13.58 10.80
C ILE A 195 7.09 13.64 10.62
N VAL A 196 7.60 14.71 10.01
CA VAL A 196 9.05 14.94 9.85
C VAL A 196 9.74 14.99 11.21
N ALA A 197 9.20 15.74 12.18
CA ALA A 197 9.77 15.86 13.51
C ALA A 197 9.84 14.49 14.22
N ASP A 198 8.77 13.70 14.16
CA ASP A 198 8.71 12.36 14.75
C ASP A 198 9.72 11.42 14.10
N LEU A 199 9.78 11.36 12.76
CA LEU A 199 10.69 10.45 12.07
C LEU A 199 12.16 10.85 12.20
N ARG A 200 12.49 12.16 12.28
CA ARG A 200 13.85 12.60 12.61
C ARG A 200 14.24 12.17 14.01
N LYS A 201 13.37 12.41 14.98
CA LYS A 201 13.62 11.99 16.36
C LYS A 201 13.76 10.46 16.47
N ALA A 202 12.96 9.72 15.73
CA ALA A 202 13.09 8.28 15.61
C ALA A 202 14.47 7.85 15.07
N ALA A 203 14.94 8.48 13.98
CA ALA A 203 16.25 8.19 13.39
C ALA A 203 17.41 8.56 14.34
N ASP A 204 17.27 9.63 15.11
CA ASP A 204 18.30 10.07 16.08
C ASP A 204 18.39 9.13 17.29
N PHE A 205 17.27 8.49 17.67
CA PHE A 205 17.18 7.66 18.87
C PHE A 205 17.45 6.19 18.60
N MET A 206 17.01 5.69 17.44
CA MET A 206 17.17 4.27 17.11
C MET A 206 18.56 3.95 16.55
N GLY A 207 19.01 2.75 16.91
CA GLY A 207 20.10 2.06 16.25
C GLY A 207 19.59 0.93 15.36
N LYS A 208 20.12 -0.29 15.58
CA LYS A 208 19.65 -1.50 14.91
C LYS A 208 18.31 -1.94 15.47
N SER A 209 17.55 -2.67 14.65
CA SER A 209 16.31 -3.34 15.07
C SER A 209 16.53 -4.23 16.30
N ARG A 210 15.55 -4.33 17.19
CA ARG A 210 15.55 -5.23 18.37
C ARG A 210 15.53 -6.73 18.00
N GLY A 211 15.20 -7.07 16.76
CA GLY A 211 15.11 -8.46 16.33
C GLY A 211 15.12 -8.58 14.81
N ASN A 212 13.96 -8.79 14.22
CA ASN A 212 13.77 -8.85 12.77
C ASN A 212 13.17 -7.51 12.22
N ALA A 213 12.84 -7.47 10.94
CA ALA A 213 12.28 -6.27 10.30
C ALA A 213 10.85 -5.90 10.78
N GLY A 214 10.26 -6.65 11.71
CA GLY A 214 9.02 -6.27 12.41
C GLY A 214 9.22 -5.19 13.46
N TYR A 215 10.47 -4.87 13.81
CA TYR A 215 10.83 -3.76 14.68
C TYR A 215 11.63 -2.73 13.88
N PRO A 216 11.26 -1.44 13.90
CA PRO A 216 11.95 -0.44 13.11
C PRO A 216 13.38 -0.19 13.60
N CYS A 217 14.20 0.33 12.71
CA CYS A 217 15.57 0.76 12.96
C CYS A 217 15.79 2.18 12.43
N LYS A 218 17.00 2.71 12.64
CA LYS A 218 17.38 4.03 12.11
C LYS A 218 17.10 4.15 10.60
N GLU A 219 17.53 3.16 9.83
CA GLU A 219 17.36 3.15 8.37
C GLU A 219 15.88 3.09 7.96
N ALA A 220 15.02 2.42 8.75
CA ALA A 220 13.57 2.44 8.53
C ALA A 220 12.98 3.84 8.70
N ALA A 221 13.39 4.56 9.76
CA ALA A 221 12.94 5.92 9.99
C ALA A 221 13.39 6.87 8.87
N LEU A 222 14.63 6.78 8.43
CA LEU A 222 15.16 7.56 7.31
C LEU A 222 14.51 7.18 5.98
N GLY A 223 14.20 5.89 5.77
CA GLY A 223 13.50 5.41 4.60
C GLY A 223 12.08 5.99 4.49
N VAL A 224 11.29 5.92 5.57
CA VAL A 224 9.96 6.55 5.60
C VAL A 224 10.08 8.08 5.48
N LEU A 225 11.07 8.69 6.11
CA LEU A 225 11.31 10.13 6.03
C LEU A 225 11.63 10.55 4.58
N SER A 226 12.37 9.75 3.81
CA SER A 226 12.62 10.03 2.40
C SER A 226 11.32 10.05 1.59
N ARG A 227 10.36 9.15 1.86
CA ARG A 227 9.02 9.16 1.28
C ARG A 227 8.27 10.44 1.63
N VAL A 228 8.31 10.85 2.91
CA VAL A 228 7.67 12.08 3.39
C VAL A 228 8.23 13.31 2.67
N TYR A 229 9.54 13.44 2.59
CA TYR A 229 10.18 14.56 1.89
C TYR A 229 9.88 14.57 0.39
N LEU A 230 9.83 13.38 -0.23
CA LEU A 230 9.43 13.27 -1.63
C LEU A 230 7.98 13.76 -1.84
N TYR A 231 7.06 13.40 -0.94
CA TYR A 231 5.66 13.85 -0.99
C TYR A 231 5.51 15.36 -0.72
N MET A 232 6.42 15.94 0.07
CA MET A 232 6.51 17.38 0.33
C MET A 232 7.23 18.14 -0.80
N GLU A 233 7.72 17.48 -1.84
CA GLU A 233 8.53 18.04 -2.92
C GLU A 233 9.86 18.66 -2.41
N LYS A 234 10.33 18.21 -1.23
CA LYS A 234 11.61 18.59 -0.62
C LYS A 234 12.70 17.63 -1.08
N TYR A 235 13.11 17.76 -2.33
CA TYR A 235 13.99 16.79 -2.99
C TYR A 235 15.39 16.72 -2.37
N ASP A 236 15.98 17.85 -1.97
CA ASP A 236 17.29 17.87 -1.31
C ASP A 236 17.25 17.16 0.05
N ASP A 237 16.18 17.36 0.83
CA ASP A 237 15.99 16.69 2.12
C ASP A 237 15.73 15.17 1.91
N CYS A 238 15.03 14.79 0.84
CA CYS A 238 14.82 13.40 0.47
C CYS A 238 16.17 12.71 0.16
N ILE A 239 17.00 13.34 -0.67
CA ILE A 239 18.34 12.84 -1.00
C ILE A 239 19.19 12.71 0.25
N ALA A 240 19.22 13.74 1.10
CA ALA A 240 20.00 13.72 2.33
C ALA A 240 19.59 12.57 3.27
N ALA A 241 18.29 12.31 3.41
CA ALA A 241 17.79 11.20 4.22
C ALA A 241 18.23 9.83 3.68
N VAL A 242 18.19 9.65 2.36
CA VAL A 242 18.64 8.40 1.72
C VAL A 242 20.15 8.21 1.85
N GLU A 243 20.93 9.26 1.59
CA GLU A 243 22.40 9.19 1.72
C GLU A 243 22.82 8.91 3.18
N GLU A 244 22.11 9.52 4.15
CA GLU A 244 22.30 9.21 5.58
C GLU A 244 21.99 7.74 5.87
N ALA A 245 20.90 7.19 5.33
CA ALA A 245 20.53 5.80 5.53
C ALA A 245 21.52 4.83 4.87
N LEU A 246 22.05 5.16 3.69
CA LEU A 246 23.08 4.38 3.00
C LEU A 246 24.39 4.38 3.77
N ASN A 247 24.72 5.46 4.47
CA ASN A 247 25.96 5.63 5.22
C ASN A 247 27.21 5.25 4.41
N GLY A 248 27.28 5.72 3.16
CA GLY A 248 28.38 5.45 2.23
C GLY A 248 28.37 4.08 1.57
N ALA A 249 27.35 3.26 1.80
CA ALA A 249 27.20 1.98 1.11
C ALA A 249 26.71 2.19 -0.34
N ALA A 250 27.15 1.34 -1.25
CA ALA A 250 26.63 1.36 -2.62
C ALA A 250 25.14 0.94 -2.65
N PRO A 251 24.29 1.58 -3.48
CA PRO A 251 22.85 1.31 -3.54
C PRO A 251 22.52 -0.17 -3.77
N ASP A 252 23.19 -0.83 -4.71
CA ASP A 252 22.97 -2.24 -5.06
C ASP A 252 23.31 -3.20 -3.92
N SER A 253 24.22 -2.84 -3.00
CA SER A 253 24.60 -3.65 -1.85
C SER A 253 23.46 -3.89 -0.86
N LYS A 254 22.45 -3.03 -0.89
CA LYS A 254 21.27 -3.08 -0.01
C LYS A 254 20.17 -4.00 -0.53
N LEU A 255 20.21 -4.33 -1.81
CA LEU A 255 19.18 -5.13 -2.47
C LEU A 255 19.41 -6.64 -2.29
N GLU A 256 18.33 -7.40 -2.34
CA GLU A 256 18.41 -8.85 -2.49
C GLU A 256 19.06 -9.21 -3.82
N PRO A 257 19.87 -10.26 -3.88
CA PRO A 257 20.40 -10.75 -5.15
C PRO A 257 19.27 -11.20 -6.11
N THR A 258 19.49 -11.05 -7.41
CA THR A 258 18.56 -11.50 -8.47
C THR A 258 18.08 -12.94 -8.24
N ALA A 259 18.98 -13.85 -7.88
CA ALA A 259 18.66 -15.26 -7.73
C ALA A 259 17.71 -15.57 -6.54
N THR A 260 17.74 -14.76 -5.48
CA THR A 260 16.92 -14.94 -4.26
C THR A 260 15.69 -14.02 -4.23
N PHE A 261 15.65 -13.00 -5.07
CA PHE A 261 14.54 -12.04 -5.10
C PHE A 261 13.16 -12.67 -5.36
N PRO A 262 12.99 -13.75 -6.17
CA PRO A 262 11.70 -14.44 -6.28
C PRO A 262 11.09 -14.94 -4.97
N GLN A 263 11.91 -15.11 -3.92
CA GLN A 263 11.45 -15.52 -2.59
C GLN A 263 11.40 -14.35 -1.59
N TYR A 264 11.70 -13.13 -2.04
CA TYR A 264 11.84 -11.97 -1.16
C TYR A 264 10.60 -11.76 -0.26
N PHE A 265 9.39 -11.68 -0.83
CA PHE A 265 8.18 -11.39 -0.06
C PHE A 265 7.79 -12.53 0.88
N ALA A 266 8.11 -13.77 0.55
CA ALA A 266 7.94 -14.91 1.46
C ALA A 266 8.92 -14.86 2.65
N ASN A 267 10.07 -14.21 2.48
CA ASN A 267 11.14 -14.08 3.48
C ASN A 267 11.29 -12.63 3.98
N ALA A 268 10.31 -11.75 3.74
CA ALA A 268 10.43 -10.31 3.99
C ALA A 268 10.86 -9.97 5.42
N LYS A 269 10.34 -10.71 6.41
CA LYS A 269 10.66 -10.52 7.84
C LYS A 269 12.14 -10.59 8.17
N THR A 270 12.92 -11.37 7.41
CA THR A 270 14.36 -11.64 7.67
C THR A 270 15.28 -11.13 6.57
N SER A 271 14.72 -10.59 5.48
CA SER A 271 15.51 -10.07 4.37
C SER A 271 16.27 -8.79 4.75
N LYS A 272 17.51 -8.66 4.26
CA LYS A 272 18.32 -7.45 4.40
C LYS A 272 17.75 -6.24 3.66
N GLU A 273 16.88 -6.46 2.66
CA GLU A 273 16.25 -5.40 1.88
C GLU A 273 15.07 -4.79 2.64
N THR A 274 14.45 -5.51 3.58
CA THR A 274 13.32 -5.02 4.35
C THR A 274 13.79 -4.14 5.50
N LEU A 275 13.29 -2.92 5.58
CA LEU A 275 13.56 -1.98 6.65
C LEU A 275 12.49 -2.03 7.74
N PHE A 276 11.22 -2.18 7.34
CA PHE A 276 10.10 -2.40 8.26
C PHE A 276 8.98 -3.16 7.57
N CYS A 277 8.42 -4.15 8.28
CA CYS A 277 7.23 -4.89 7.86
C CYS A 277 6.29 -5.12 9.05
N ILE A 278 5.02 -5.39 8.78
CA ILE A 278 4.11 -5.90 9.80
C ILE A 278 4.36 -7.40 9.93
N ALA A 279 5.25 -7.76 10.85
CA ALA A 279 5.72 -9.14 10.99
C ALA A 279 4.59 -10.07 11.45
N HIS A 280 4.37 -11.14 10.69
CA HIS A 280 3.43 -12.21 11.01
C HIS A 280 4.19 -13.49 11.36
N GLU A 281 3.68 -14.22 12.33
CA GLU A 281 4.07 -15.60 12.64
C GLU A 281 2.97 -16.56 12.15
N THR A 282 3.22 -17.84 12.15
CA THR A 282 2.22 -18.85 11.75
C THR A 282 0.92 -18.75 12.59
N SER A 283 1.03 -18.33 13.85
CA SER A 283 -0.13 -18.05 14.71
C SER A 283 -0.97 -16.85 14.28
N ASP A 284 -0.41 -15.97 13.44
CA ASP A 284 -1.09 -14.78 12.92
C ASP A 284 -1.77 -15.05 11.57
N ASP A 285 -1.81 -16.30 11.12
CA ASP A 285 -2.51 -16.66 9.88
C ASP A 285 -4.01 -16.37 10.01
N ARG A 286 -4.49 -15.44 9.20
CA ARG A 286 -5.90 -15.01 9.14
C ARG A 286 -6.66 -15.64 7.96
N GLY A 287 -6.04 -16.59 7.26
CA GLY A 287 -6.68 -17.28 6.14
C GLY A 287 -7.26 -16.31 5.12
N GLN A 288 -8.57 -16.42 4.87
CA GLN A 288 -9.28 -15.55 3.90
C GLN A 288 -9.31 -14.06 4.28
N SER A 289 -8.95 -13.69 5.52
CA SER A 289 -8.81 -12.29 5.95
C SER A 289 -7.40 -11.75 5.77
N SER A 290 -6.46 -12.54 5.24
CA SER A 290 -5.09 -12.10 4.99
C SER A 290 -4.99 -11.10 3.82
N THR A 291 -3.91 -10.34 3.76
CA THR A 291 -3.65 -9.39 2.67
C THR A 291 -3.58 -10.09 1.30
N GLY A 292 -3.02 -11.32 1.28
CA GLY A 292 -2.86 -12.09 0.05
C GLY A 292 -4.15 -12.72 -0.50
N SER A 293 -5.22 -12.81 0.31
CA SER A 293 -6.41 -13.58 -0.08
C SER A 293 -7.08 -13.11 -1.37
N MET A 294 -7.12 -11.81 -1.63
CA MET A 294 -7.73 -11.26 -2.85
C MET A 294 -6.87 -11.44 -4.11
N TYR A 295 -5.56 -11.59 -3.93
CA TYR A 295 -4.58 -11.66 -5.02
C TYR A 295 -4.27 -13.08 -5.45
N LEU A 296 -4.49 -14.08 -4.59
CA LEU A 296 -4.13 -15.47 -4.84
C LEU A 296 -5.16 -16.20 -5.70
N LYS A 297 -4.70 -17.30 -6.25
CA LYS A 297 -5.48 -18.21 -7.07
C LYS A 297 -6.79 -18.60 -6.40
N ASP A 298 -7.86 -18.58 -7.19
CA ASP A 298 -9.18 -19.12 -6.83
C ASP A 298 -9.08 -20.55 -6.23
N GLY A 299 -9.72 -20.75 -5.07
CA GLY A 299 -9.63 -21.99 -4.29
C GLY A 299 -8.50 -22.00 -3.24
N ILE A 300 -7.49 -21.11 -3.32
CA ILE A 300 -6.54 -20.82 -2.25
C ILE A 300 -6.90 -19.46 -1.62
N GLY A 301 -7.01 -18.43 -2.44
CA GLY A 301 -7.56 -17.12 -2.11
C GLY A 301 -8.86 -16.85 -2.88
N TRP A 302 -9.29 -15.60 -2.95
CA TRP A 302 -10.53 -15.21 -3.64
C TRP A 302 -10.34 -15.09 -5.15
N GLY A 303 -9.10 -14.77 -5.61
CA GLY A 303 -8.78 -14.65 -7.03
C GLY A 303 -9.54 -13.52 -7.72
N GLU A 304 -9.77 -12.40 -7.04
CA GLU A 304 -10.58 -11.28 -7.55
C GLU A 304 -9.75 -10.16 -8.17
N ILE A 305 -8.49 -10.03 -7.77
CA ILE A 305 -7.60 -8.94 -8.19
C ILE A 305 -6.48 -9.50 -9.04
N TYR A 306 -6.34 -8.96 -10.25
CA TYR A 306 -5.30 -9.30 -11.21
C TYR A 306 -4.45 -8.08 -11.56
N PRO A 307 -3.24 -8.27 -12.11
CA PRO A 307 -2.48 -7.17 -12.72
C PRO A 307 -3.29 -6.51 -13.83
N SER A 308 -3.21 -5.19 -13.93
CA SER A 308 -3.78 -4.46 -15.07
C SER A 308 -2.98 -4.70 -16.35
N ASP A 309 -3.65 -4.61 -17.51
CA ASP A 309 -2.98 -4.75 -18.80
C ASP A 309 -1.86 -3.72 -19.02
N PRO A 310 -2.00 -2.42 -18.69
CA PRO A 310 -0.91 -1.46 -18.82
C PRO A 310 0.34 -1.82 -18.02
N LEU A 311 0.18 -2.34 -16.80
CA LEU A 311 1.31 -2.81 -16.00
C LEU A 311 1.95 -4.06 -16.61
N MET A 312 1.14 -5.00 -17.11
CA MET A 312 1.65 -6.20 -17.77
C MET A 312 2.46 -5.86 -19.01
N TYR A 313 2.03 -4.87 -19.82
CA TYR A 313 2.82 -4.41 -20.99
C TYR A 313 4.19 -3.87 -20.60
N LEU A 314 4.30 -3.18 -19.47
CA LEU A 314 5.61 -2.73 -18.97
C LEU A 314 6.52 -3.91 -18.61
N TYR A 315 6.00 -4.93 -17.93
CA TYR A 315 6.77 -6.14 -17.61
C TYR A 315 7.15 -6.93 -18.87
N GLU A 316 6.24 -7.04 -19.83
CA GLU A 316 6.47 -7.79 -21.09
C GLU A 316 7.52 -7.15 -22.01
N ARG A 317 7.95 -5.91 -21.75
CA ARG A 317 9.12 -5.31 -22.41
C ARG A 317 10.42 -6.06 -22.15
N HIS A 318 10.52 -6.66 -20.96
CA HIS A 318 11.65 -7.45 -20.49
C HIS A 318 11.15 -8.77 -19.90
N PRO A 319 10.88 -9.80 -20.75
CA PRO A 319 10.38 -11.09 -20.25
C PRO A 319 11.32 -11.80 -19.27
N GLU A 320 12.59 -11.42 -19.24
CA GLU A 320 13.62 -11.87 -18.31
C GLU A 320 13.54 -11.22 -16.92
N ASP A 321 12.68 -10.20 -16.73
CA ASP A 321 12.55 -9.48 -15.47
C ASP A 321 12.15 -10.42 -14.33
N VAL A 322 13.04 -10.56 -13.34
CA VAL A 322 12.83 -11.49 -12.21
C VAL A 322 11.58 -11.14 -11.39
N ARG A 323 11.10 -9.90 -11.45
CA ARG A 323 9.88 -9.45 -10.76
C ARG A 323 8.61 -10.11 -11.32
N MET A 324 8.64 -10.60 -12.56
CA MET A 324 7.56 -11.39 -13.12
C MET A 324 7.34 -12.71 -12.38
N SER A 325 8.28 -13.17 -11.56
CA SER A 325 8.09 -14.34 -10.68
C SER A 325 6.95 -14.18 -9.68
N PHE A 326 6.53 -12.96 -9.37
CA PHE A 326 5.36 -12.68 -8.52
C PHE A 326 4.03 -12.67 -9.28
N ILE A 327 4.07 -12.88 -10.59
CA ILE A 327 2.90 -12.93 -11.46
C ILE A 327 2.68 -14.39 -11.85
N LEU A 328 1.55 -14.95 -11.44
CA LEU A 328 1.26 -16.37 -11.51
C LEU A 328 0.11 -16.64 -12.51
N PRO A 329 0.38 -16.73 -13.82
CA PRO A 329 -0.67 -17.04 -14.78
C PRO A 329 -1.19 -18.47 -14.58
N GLN A 330 -2.51 -18.63 -14.64
CA GLN A 330 -3.14 -19.94 -14.66
C GLN A 330 -3.23 -20.41 -16.11
N PHE A 331 -2.41 -21.39 -16.47
CA PHE A 331 -2.43 -21.97 -17.81
C PHE A 331 -3.52 -23.02 -17.97
N SER A 332 -4.17 -23.04 -19.13
CA SER A 332 -5.18 -24.05 -19.47
C SER A 332 -4.58 -25.40 -19.89
N GLY A 333 -3.26 -25.55 -19.82
CA GLY A 333 -2.59 -26.85 -19.91
C GLY A 333 -1.78 -27.13 -21.16
N LYS A 334 -1.61 -26.19 -22.10
CA LYS A 334 -0.70 -26.39 -23.24
C LYS A 334 0.17 -25.15 -23.48
N PRO A 335 1.49 -25.32 -23.57
CA PRO A 335 2.38 -24.25 -24.04
C PRO A 335 2.09 -24.00 -25.52
N GLY A 336 1.59 -22.81 -25.84
CA GLY A 336 1.36 -22.35 -27.21
C GLY A 336 0.85 -20.94 -27.15
N LYS A 337 1.45 -20.05 -27.94
CA LYS A 337 1.03 -18.66 -27.96
C LYS A 337 -0.38 -18.53 -28.53
N LYS A 338 -1.21 -17.81 -27.80
CA LYS A 338 -2.58 -17.47 -28.15
C LYS A 338 -2.70 -15.98 -28.40
N VAL A 339 -3.67 -15.63 -29.21
CA VAL A 339 -4.09 -14.27 -29.49
C VAL A 339 -5.41 -14.03 -28.75
N TYR A 340 -5.44 -13.02 -27.93
CA TYR A 340 -6.60 -12.56 -27.18
C TYR A 340 -7.05 -11.24 -27.80
N VAL A 341 -8.20 -11.25 -28.49
CA VAL A 341 -8.75 -10.07 -29.16
C VAL A 341 -9.73 -9.39 -28.23
N THR A 342 -9.46 -8.15 -27.88
CA THR A 342 -10.29 -7.30 -27.02
C THR A 342 -11.05 -6.29 -27.86
N ILE A 343 -12.37 -6.32 -27.79
CA ILE A 343 -13.21 -5.30 -28.45
C ILE A 343 -13.28 -4.10 -27.52
N PRO A 344 -12.96 -2.89 -28.01
CA PRO A 344 -13.01 -1.66 -27.17
C PRO A 344 -14.44 -1.40 -26.69
N ALA A 345 -14.56 -0.76 -25.52
CA ALA A 345 -15.82 -0.22 -25.06
C ALA A 345 -16.33 0.85 -26.02
N SER A 346 -17.62 0.85 -26.25
CA SER A 346 -18.29 1.84 -27.10
C SER A 346 -19.33 2.63 -26.31
N ASP A 347 -19.84 3.74 -26.87
CA ASP A 347 -20.93 4.52 -26.27
C ASP A 347 -22.19 3.68 -26.05
N SER A 348 -22.39 2.62 -26.85
CA SER A 348 -23.52 1.70 -26.75
C SER A 348 -23.26 0.52 -25.81
N ASP A 349 -21.99 0.27 -25.43
CA ASP A 349 -21.56 -0.74 -24.47
C ASP A 349 -20.43 -0.12 -23.61
N PRO A 350 -20.80 0.63 -22.56
CA PRO A 350 -19.83 1.37 -21.75
C PRO A 350 -19.06 0.48 -20.76
N GLU A 351 -19.31 -0.83 -20.77
CA GLU A 351 -18.52 -1.76 -19.97
C GLU A 351 -17.08 -1.81 -20.48
N ALA A 352 -16.16 -2.11 -19.55
CA ALA A 352 -14.75 -2.25 -19.87
C ALA A 352 -14.53 -3.25 -21.01
N PRO A 353 -13.50 -3.07 -21.85
CA PRO A 353 -13.23 -3.94 -22.98
C PRO A 353 -13.07 -5.40 -22.52
N HIS A 354 -13.72 -6.30 -23.24
CA HIS A 354 -13.71 -7.73 -22.94
C HIS A 354 -12.96 -8.50 -24.02
N ILE A 355 -12.29 -9.58 -23.62
CA ILE A 355 -11.77 -10.54 -24.58
C ILE A 355 -12.96 -11.22 -25.24
N LYS A 356 -13.18 -10.93 -26.51
CA LYS A 356 -14.28 -11.49 -27.31
C LYS A 356 -13.87 -12.72 -28.09
N TYR A 357 -12.58 -12.89 -28.36
CA TYR A 357 -12.10 -13.97 -29.19
C TYR A 357 -10.71 -14.42 -28.78
N VAL A 358 -10.50 -15.73 -28.72
CA VAL A 358 -9.21 -16.34 -28.42
C VAL A 358 -8.90 -17.38 -29.49
N THR A 359 -7.72 -17.29 -30.08
CA THR A 359 -7.27 -18.20 -31.14
C THR A 359 -5.77 -18.43 -31.08
N SER A 360 -5.25 -19.28 -31.95
CA SER A 360 -3.81 -19.53 -32.02
C SER A 360 -3.10 -18.43 -32.83
N LEU A 361 -1.93 -18.04 -32.34
CA LEU A 361 -1.04 -17.14 -33.07
C LEU A 361 -0.51 -17.82 -34.33
N ILE A 362 -0.49 -17.10 -35.42
CA ILE A 362 0.23 -17.45 -36.65
C ILE A 362 1.45 -16.54 -36.72
N ASP A 363 2.65 -17.12 -36.61
CA ASP A 363 3.94 -16.44 -36.73
C ASP A 363 4.62 -16.94 -38.01
N ASP A 364 4.96 -16.03 -38.92
CA ASP A 364 5.62 -16.37 -40.18
C ASP A 364 7.15 -16.59 -40.04
N GLY A 365 7.68 -16.46 -38.81
CA GLY A 365 9.09 -16.56 -38.49
C GLY A 365 9.91 -15.33 -38.93
N GLY A 366 9.28 -14.34 -39.55
CA GLY A 366 9.88 -13.07 -39.96
C GLY A 366 9.51 -11.89 -39.04
N GLY A 367 8.75 -12.18 -37.96
CA GLY A 367 8.28 -11.16 -37.02
C GLY A 367 6.91 -10.59 -37.37
N ASN A 368 6.25 -11.11 -38.42
CA ASN A 368 4.88 -10.74 -38.73
C ASN A 368 3.91 -11.71 -38.04
N TYR A 369 2.97 -11.16 -37.32
CA TYR A 369 1.96 -11.91 -36.57
C TYR A 369 0.59 -11.76 -37.22
N SER A 370 -0.19 -12.83 -37.17
CA SER A 370 -1.58 -12.84 -37.61
C SER A 370 -2.38 -13.90 -36.86
N PHE A 371 -3.69 -13.91 -37.06
CA PHE A 371 -4.58 -14.94 -36.52
C PHE A 371 -5.77 -15.20 -37.45
N LYS A 372 -6.42 -16.33 -37.28
CA LYS A 372 -7.71 -16.61 -37.93
C LYS A 372 -8.86 -16.14 -37.07
N GLY A 373 -9.73 -15.31 -37.63
CA GLY A 373 -10.97 -14.87 -37.01
C GLY A 373 -12.03 -15.98 -36.96
N SER A 374 -13.10 -15.74 -36.21
CA SER A 374 -14.26 -16.64 -36.15
C SER A 374 -15.00 -16.78 -37.48
N ASP A 375 -14.84 -15.82 -38.37
CA ASP A 375 -15.35 -15.82 -39.75
C ASP A 375 -14.45 -16.58 -40.73
N GLY A 376 -13.32 -17.13 -40.26
CA GLY A 376 -12.34 -17.85 -41.08
C GLY A 376 -11.35 -17.01 -41.84
N ASN A 377 -11.47 -15.67 -41.80
CA ASN A 377 -10.52 -14.75 -42.42
C ASN A 377 -9.23 -14.66 -41.60
N THR A 378 -8.14 -14.27 -42.26
CA THR A 378 -6.86 -14.02 -41.60
C THR A 378 -6.69 -12.51 -41.36
N TYR A 379 -6.39 -12.15 -40.11
CA TYR A 379 -6.20 -10.79 -39.65
C TYR A 379 -4.74 -10.58 -39.28
N ALA A 380 -4.12 -9.55 -39.86
CA ALA A 380 -2.77 -9.15 -39.50
C ALA A 380 -2.78 -8.46 -38.14
N ILE A 381 -1.72 -8.68 -37.36
CA ILE A 381 -1.47 -7.99 -36.08
C ILE A 381 -0.42 -6.92 -36.32
N GLU A 382 -0.77 -5.68 -36.03
CA GLU A 382 0.12 -4.54 -36.09
C GLU A 382 0.72 -4.27 -34.71
N LYS A 383 2.03 -4.08 -34.69
CA LYS A 383 2.74 -3.59 -33.49
C LYS A 383 2.77 -2.06 -33.56
N ARG A 384 2.08 -1.39 -32.65
CA ARG A 384 2.03 0.07 -32.56
C ARG A 384 2.81 0.56 -31.37
N MET A 385 3.61 1.60 -31.56
CA MET A 385 4.24 2.31 -30.46
C MET A 385 3.21 3.29 -29.90
N VAL A 386 2.90 3.17 -28.62
CA VAL A 386 2.06 4.11 -27.91
C VAL A 386 2.96 5.20 -27.34
N ASN A 387 2.95 6.37 -27.99
CA ASN A 387 3.61 7.55 -27.47
C ASN A 387 2.73 8.18 -26.39
N GLY A 388 3.33 8.62 -25.29
CA GLY A 388 2.64 9.11 -24.10
C GLY A 388 1.67 10.29 -24.25
N GLU A 389 1.44 10.79 -25.48
CA GLU A 389 0.46 11.87 -25.72
C GLU A 389 -1.01 11.42 -25.60
N ALA A 390 -1.28 10.13 -25.81
CA ALA A 390 -2.65 9.58 -25.69
C ALA A 390 -2.91 8.95 -24.31
N GLN A 391 -1.87 8.76 -23.52
CA GLN A 391 -1.96 8.22 -22.16
C GLN A 391 -1.70 9.37 -21.18
N PRO A 392 -2.57 9.56 -20.20
CA PRO A 392 -2.33 10.56 -19.16
C PRO A 392 -1.13 10.24 -18.26
N ASP A 393 -0.61 9.04 -18.33
CA ASP A 393 0.60 8.59 -17.64
C ASP A 393 1.84 9.00 -18.44
N PRO A 394 2.90 9.54 -17.81
CA PRO A 394 4.19 9.77 -18.46
C PRO A 394 4.94 8.49 -18.82
N ALA A 395 4.26 7.33 -18.81
CA ALA A 395 4.83 6.06 -19.23
C ALA A 395 5.62 6.22 -20.52
N GLY A 396 6.79 5.62 -20.56
CA GLY A 396 7.62 5.61 -21.76
C GLY A 396 6.93 4.87 -22.90
N PRO A 397 7.50 4.97 -24.11
CA PRO A 397 6.93 4.31 -25.25
C PRO A 397 6.87 2.80 -25.00
N TYR A 398 5.69 2.27 -24.99
CA TYR A 398 5.43 0.83 -24.98
C TYR A 398 4.73 0.43 -26.27
N PHE A 399 4.78 -0.86 -26.57
CA PHE A 399 4.15 -1.37 -27.76
C PHE A 399 2.83 -2.03 -27.41
N GLU A 400 1.81 -1.70 -28.17
CA GLU A 400 0.54 -2.44 -28.20
C GLU A 400 0.44 -3.21 -29.52
N TYR A 401 -0.26 -4.32 -29.48
CA TYR A 401 -0.65 -5.04 -30.67
C TYR A 401 -2.10 -4.72 -30.98
N HIS A 402 -2.38 -4.41 -32.24
CA HIS A 402 -3.72 -4.10 -32.73
C HIS A 402 -4.05 -4.94 -33.97
N ALA A 403 -5.33 -5.16 -34.19
CA ALA A 403 -5.84 -5.75 -35.43
C ALA A 403 -7.17 -5.12 -35.81
N ASN A 404 -7.37 -4.88 -37.10
CA ASN A 404 -8.70 -4.50 -37.59
C ASN A 404 -9.53 -5.78 -37.71
N TYR A 405 -10.20 -6.15 -36.61
CA TYR A 405 -10.98 -7.38 -36.54
C TYR A 405 -12.45 -7.10 -36.81
N MET A 406 -12.97 -7.66 -37.91
CA MET A 406 -14.36 -7.46 -38.36
C MET A 406 -14.77 -5.98 -38.56
N GLY A 407 -13.83 -5.12 -38.91
CA GLY A 407 -14.06 -3.70 -39.15
C GLY A 407 -13.80 -2.81 -37.93
N GLU A 408 -13.47 -3.38 -36.79
CA GLU A 408 -13.14 -2.64 -35.56
C GLU A 408 -11.65 -2.72 -35.25
N ASP A 409 -11.06 -1.62 -34.78
CA ASP A 409 -9.68 -1.57 -34.29
C ASP A 409 -9.62 -2.17 -32.90
N CYS A 410 -9.20 -3.42 -32.82
CA CYS A 410 -9.19 -4.19 -31.58
C CYS A 410 -7.77 -4.24 -31.00
N LEU A 411 -7.67 -4.03 -29.70
CA LEU A 411 -6.48 -4.35 -28.93
C LEU A 411 -6.28 -5.87 -28.91
N VAL A 412 -5.05 -6.29 -29.21
CA VAL A 412 -4.68 -7.71 -29.27
C VAL A 412 -3.58 -7.98 -28.27
N ARG A 413 -3.77 -8.99 -27.44
CA ARG A 413 -2.73 -9.48 -26.55
C ARG A 413 -2.23 -10.84 -27.03
N ILE A 414 -0.91 -11.00 -27.06
CA ILE A 414 -0.25 -12.28 -27.37
C ILE A 414 0.30 -12.84 -26.07
N ASN A 415 -0.23 -13.98 -25.63
CA ASN A 415 0.20 -14.64 -24.39
C ASN A 415 0.16 -16.15 -24.56
N ASN A 416 0.69 -16.85 -23.57
CA ASN A 416 0.46 -18.31 -23.46
C ASN A 416 -1.03 -18.62 -23.30
N ASP A 417 -1.40 -19.89 -23.48
CA ASP A 417 -2.78 -20.34 -23.32
C ASP A 417 -3.23 -20.23 -21.85
N VAL A 418 -3.73 -19.06 -21.49
CA VAL A 418 -4.15 -18.71 -20.12
C VAL A 418 -5.63 -19.02 -19.93
N THR A 419 -6.00 -19.55 -18.77
CA THR A 419 -7.41 -19.75 -18.41
C THR A 419 -8.11 -18.38 -18.30
N LEU A 420 -9.29 -18.28 -18.91
CA LEU A 420 -10.14 -17.10 -18.76
C LEU A 420 -11.13 -17.28 -17.61
N ARG A 421 -11.40 -16.21 -16.87
CA ARG A 421 -12.44 -16.23 -15.85
C ARG A 421 -13.82 -16.36 -16.49
N THR A 422 -14.59 -17.31 -16.01
CA THR A 422 -15.94 -17.58 -16.51
C THR A 422 -16.84 -16.36 -16.34
N GLY A 423 -17.52 -15.97 -17.40
CA GLY A 423 -18.46 -14.84 -17.41
C GLY A 423 -17.85 -13.47 -17.71
N TYR A 424 -16.53 -13.31 -17.51
CA TYR A 424 -15.84 -12.02 -17.70
C TYR A 424 -14.77 -12.03 -18.78
N THR A 425 -14.41 -13.21 -19.30
CA THR A 425 -13.41 -13.39 -20.37
C THR A 425 -12.07 -12.68 -20.09
N ILE A 426 -11.67 -12.54 -18.83
CA ILE A 426 -10.43 -11.92 -18.41
C ILE A 426 -9.39 -13.00 -18.11
N PRO A 427 -8.12 -12.86 -18.56
CA PRO A 427 -7.06 -13.81 -18.23
C PRO A 427 -6.86 -13.93 -16.72
N MET A 428 -6.87 -15.16 -16.20
CA MET A 428 -6.63 -15.43 -14.78
C MET A 428 -5.13 -15.34 -14.50
N ILE A 429 -4.72 -14.23 -13.95
CA ILE A 429 -3.34 -13.91 -13.58
C ILE A 429 -3.33 -13.44 -12.13
N PHE A 430 -2.56 -14.13 -11.28
CA PHE A 430 -2.54 -13.91 -9.84
C PHE A 430 -1.26 -13.21 -9.40
N ILE A 431 -1.28 -12.65 -8.18
CA ILE A 431 -0.17 -11.89 -7.60
C ILE A 431 0.23 -12.56 -6.29
N SER A 432 1.53 -12.82 -6.09
CA SER A 432 2.05 -13.55 -4.93
C SER A 432 2.91 -12.73 -3.97
N LYS A 433 2.94 -11.40 -4.09
CA LYS A 433 3.73 -10.54 -3.19
C LYS A 433 3.32 -10.62 -1.70
N PHE A 434 2.11 -11.09 -1.39
CA PHE A 434 1.60 -11.21 -0.02
C PHE A 434 1.36 -12.67 0.37
N SER A 435 2.29 -13.57 0.00
CA SER A 435 2.00 -15.01 0.02
C SER A 435 3.24 -15.84 0.31
N TYR A 436 2.99 -17.09 0.69
CA TYR A 436 3.97 -18.17 0.78
C TYR A 436 5.03 -18.04 1.88
N GLN A 437 4.86 -17.16 2.87
CA GLN A 437 5.73 -17.19 4.04
C GLN A 437 5.59 -18.54 4.75
N ASP A 438 6.73 -19.12 5.15
CA ASP A 438 6.81 -20.43 5.81
C ASP A 438 6.07 -21.56 5.05
N GLY A 439 5.91 -21.42 3.71
CA GLY A 439 5.17 -22.35 2.86
C GLY A 439 3.66 -22.25 2.95
N ASN A 440 3.10 -21.33 3.76
CA ASN A 440 1.67 -21.10 3.85
C ASN A 440 1.22 -20.10 2.77
N PRO A 441 0.30 -20.50 1.87
CA PRO A 441 -0.09 -19.66 0.73
C PRO A 441 -0.60 -18.26 1.10
N MET A 442 -1.36 -18.11 2.17
CA MET A 442 -1.95 -16.82 2.55
C MET A 442 -1.20 -16.07 3.65
N LEU A 443 -0.13 -16.65 4.19
CA LEU A 443 0.70 -15.99 5.19
C LEU A 443 1.75 -15.09 4.55
N SER A 444 1.88 -13.88 5.05
CA SER A 444 2.93 -12.93 4.67
C SER A 444 3.19 -11.95 5.80
N SER A 445 4.37 -11.33 5.77
CA SER A 445 4.72 -10.15 6.58
C SER A 445 4.76 -8.94 5.65
N PRO A 446 3.63 -8.21 5.47
CA PRO A 446 3.54 -7.12 4.50
C PRO A 446 4.58 -6.04 4.75
N VAL A 447 5.32 -5.68 3.70
CA VAL A 447 6.44 -4.72 3.76
C VAL A 447 5.89 -3.30 3.74
N MET A 448 6.29 -2.49 4.72
CA MET A 448 5.89 -1.08 4.83
C MET A 448 6.98 -0.12 4.36
N CYS A 449 8.24 -0.55 4.41
CA CYS A 449 9.40 0.19 3.91
C CYS A 449 10.54 -0.78 3.56
N ARG A 450 11.15 -0.61 2.39
CA ARG A 450 12.27 -1.41 1.92
C ARG A 450 13.24 -0.61 1.05
N TRP A 451 14.45 -1.12 0.90
CA TRP A 451 15.50 -0.44 0.14
C TRP A 451 15.12 -0.16 -1.32
N GLY A 452 14.38 -1.06 -1.97
CA GLY A 452 13.90 -0.81 -3.33
C GLY A 452 13.13 0.49 -3.47
N GLU A 453 12.23 0.79 -2.51
CA GLU A 453 11.51 2.07 -2.45
C GLU A 453 12.45 3.24 -2.15
N VAL A 454 13.28 3.10 -1.12
CA VAL A 454 14.18 4.19 -0.63
C VAL A 454 15.12 4.65 -1.75
N LEU A 455 15.67 3.71 -2.51
CA LEU A 455 16.52 4.03 -3.65
C LEU A 455 15.74 4.75 -4.76
N LEU A 456 14.51 4.35 -5.04
CA LEU A 456 13.68 5.01 -6.04
C LEU A 456 13.15 6.37 -5.57
N ASN A 457 13.02 6.60 -4.26
CA ASN A 457 12.75 7.93 -3.71
C ASN A 457 13.93 8.89 -4.03
N ALA A 458 15.17 8.44 -3.83
CA ALA A 458 16.35 9.22 -4.22
C ALA A 458 16.43 9.41 -5.74
N ALA A 459 16.15 8.36 -6.54
CA ALA A 459 16.16 8.46 -7.99
C ALA A 459 15.20 9.56 -8.48
N GLU A 460 13.97 9.59 -7.95
CA GLU A 460 12.99 10.63 -8.32
C GLU A 460 13.47 12.01 -7.87
N ALA A 461 13.96 12.15 -6.63
CA ALA A 461 14.45 13.41 -6.11
C ALA A 461 15.64 13.96 -6.93
N TYR A 462 16.60 13.10 -7.31
CA TYR A 462 17.71 13.48 -8.17
C TYR A 462 17.23 13.92 -9.58
N ALA A 463 16.28 13.17 -10.18
CA ALA A 463 15.74 13.54 -11.50
C ALA A 463 14.99 14.88 -11.43
N ARG A 464 14.21 15.13 -10.37
CA ARG A 464 13.52 16.41 -10.15
C ARG A 464 14.48 17.58 -9.97
N ASN A 465 15.65 17.35 -9.37
CA ASN A 465 16.72 18.34 -9.22
C ASN A 465 17.62 18.45 -10.45
N GLY A 466 17.32 17.75 -11.56
CA GLY A 466 18.08 17.79 -12.81
C GLY A 466 19.41 17.04 -12.76
N ASN A 467 19.64 16.19 -11.76
CA ASN A 467 20.81 15.32 -11.68
C ASN A 467 20.50 13.92 -12.26
N ASP A 468 20.31 13.88 -13.57
CA ASP A 468 19.94 12.67 -14.31
C ASP A 468 20.95 11.52 -14.13
N ALA A 469 22.25 11.85 -14.02
CA ALA A 469 23.29 10.83 -13.86
C ALA A 469 23.12 10.07 -12.53
N LYS A 470 22.86 10.80 -11.44
CA LYS A 470 22.58 10.17 -10.15
C LYS A 470 21.24 9.45 -10.14
N ALA A 471 20.21 10.01 -10.72
CA ALA A 471 18.90 9.33 -10.85
C ALA A 471 19.06 7.97 -11.54
N LEU A 472 19.79 7.92 -12.67
CA LEU A 472 20.05 6.68 -13.40
C LEU A 472 20.92 5.68 -12.62
N GLU A 473 21.87 6.14 -11.79
CA GLU A 473 22.65 5.25 -10.92
C GLU A 473 21.73 4.45 -10.00
N TYR A 474 20.77 5.10 -9.36
CA TYR A 474 19.82 4.46 -8.43
C TYR A 474 18.80 3.57 -9.17
N VAL A 475 18.27 4.01 -10.28
CA VAL A 475 17.39 3.19 -11.15
C VAL A 475 18.12 1.94 -11.61
N ASN A 476 19.38 2.08 -12.06
CA ASN A 476 20.17 0.98 -12.60
C ASN A 476 20.55 -0.06 -11.54
N ALA A 477 20.66 0.33 -10.27
CA ALA A 477 20.81 -0.64 -9.19
C ALA A 477 19.60 -1.59 -9.12
N ILE A 478 18.38 -1.03 -9.23
CA ILE A 478 17.14 -1.83 -9.28
C ILE A 478 17.08 -2.71 -10.53
N ARG A 479 17.39 -2.15 -11.71
CA ARG A 479 17.35 -2.87 -12.98
C ARG A 479 18.37 -4.00 -13.06
N THR A 480 19.56 -3.78 -12.52
CA THR A 480 20.60 -4.82 -12.41
C THR A 480 20.11 -5.98 -11.54
N ARG A 481 19.50 -5.68 -10.38
CA ARG A 481 18.88 -6.67 -9.53
C ARG A 481 17.72 -7.38 -10.25
N ALA A 482 16.90 -6.65 -11.02
CA ALA A 482 15.81 -7.22 -11.81
C ALA A 482 16.29 -8.10 -12.97
N GLY A 483 17.58 -8.05 -13.32
CA GLY A 483 18.17 -8.82 -14.42
C GLY A 483 17.86 -8.28 -15.80
N ILE A 484 17.55 -6.99 -15.92
CA ILE A 484 17.15 -6.32 -17.16
C ILE A 484 18.15 -5.22 -17.56
N PRO A 485 18.17 -4.81 -18.85
CA PRO A 485 19.11 -3.80 -19.35
C PRO A 485 19.02 -2.47 -18.60
N THR A 486 20.17 -1.87 -18.32
CA THR A 486 20.30 -0.57 -17.66
C THR A 486 20.16 0.58 -18.66
N TYR A 487 19.87 1.78 -18.14
CA TYR A 487 19.82 3.02 -18.93
C TYR A 487 21.14 3.79 -18.86
N THR A 488 21.41 4.57 -19.91
CA THR A 488 22.52 5.55 -19.92
C THR A 488 21.97 6.93 -20.31
N ALA A 489 22.72 7.99 -20.04
CA ALA A 489 22.32 9.33 -20.45
C ALA A 489 22.17 9.48 -21.98
N GLY A 490 22.86 8.63 -22.76
CA GLY A 490 22.78 8.61 -24.23
C GLY A 490 21.72 7.65 -24.79
N ASP A 491 21.17 6.77 -23.94
CA ASP A 491 20.17 5.78 -24.34
C ASP A 491 19.18 5.53 -23.21
N LEU A 492 18.03 6.18 -23.29
CA LEU A 492 16.89 5.98 -22.40
C LEU A 492 15.86 4.99 -22.97
N GLN A 493 16.24 4.19 -23.97
CA GLN A 493 15.39 3.16 -24.58
C GLN A 493 13.99 3.69 -25.01
N GLY A 494 13.97 4.91 -25.54
CA GLY A 494 12.77 5.57 -26.06
C GLY A 494 12.04 6.50 -25.11
N TYR A 495 12.42 6.57 -23.82
CA TYR A 495 11.86 7.56 -22.91
C TYR A 495 12.32 8.97 -23.25
N ALA A 496 11.41 9.95 -23.09
CA ALA A 496 11.70 11.35 -23.41
C ALA A 496 12.67 12.00 -22.41
N ASN A 497 12.66 11.55 -21.15
CA ASN A 497 13.46 12.11 -20.07
C ASN A 497 13.63 11.09 -18.93
N VAL A 498 14.54 11.39 -18.01
CA VAL A 498 14.89 10.50 -16.90
C VAL A 498 13.75 10.38 -15.87
N ILE A 499 12.95 11.42 -15.65
CA ILE A 499 11.84 11.31 -14.70
C ILE A 499 10.79 10.27 -15.15
N ASN A 500 10.53 10.14 -16.45
CA ASN A 500 9.64 9.12 -16.98
C ASN A 500 10.21 7.71 -16.78
N VAL A 501 11.52 7.54 -16.95
CA VAL A 501 12.23 6.29 -16.61
C VAL A 501 12.01 5.94 -15.13
N VAL A 502 12.21 6.90 -14.24
CA VAL A 502 12.04 6.70 -12.79
C VAL A 502 10.61 6.33 -12.43
N MET A 503 9.62 7.00 -13.01
CA MET A 503 8.21 6.74 -12.72
C MET A 503 7.78 5.34 -13.15
N ASP A 504 8.22 4.87 -14.32
CA ASP A 504 7.95 3.50 -14.76
C ASP A 504 8.72 2.46 -13.94
N GLU A 505 9.98 2.74 -13.58
CA GLU A 505 10.72 1.82 -12.71
C GLU A 505 10.10 1.73 -11.31
N ARG A 506 9.57 2.84 -10.77
CA ARG A 506 8.77 2.84 -9.53
C ARG A 506 7.51 1.98 -9.69
N ARG A 507 6.81 2.12 -10.82
CA ARG A 507 5.60 1.34 -11.13
C ARG A 507 5.89 -0.16 -11.16
N LEU A 508 6.98 -0.58 -11.82
CA LEU A 508 7.42 -1.98 -11.90
C LEU A 508 7.88 -2.51 -10.54
N GLU A 509 8.73 -1.76 -9.86
CA GLU A 509 9.36 -2.22 -8.61
C GLU A 509 8.34 -2.33 -7.48
N LEU A 510 7.52 -1.29 -7.32
CA LEU A 510 6.60 -1.13 -6.19
C LEU A 510 5.16 -1.54 -6.53
N ALA A 511 4.95 -2.27 -7.62
CA ALA A 511 3.63 -2.77 -8.00
C ALA A 511 2.96 -3.51 -6.83
N TRP A 512 1.73 -3.16 -6.55
CA TRP A 512 0.86 -3.72 -5.49
C TRP A 512 1.32 -3.47 -4.05
N GLU A 513 2.31 -2.60 -3.83
CA GLU A 513 2.81 -2.24 -2.49
C GLU A 513 2.19 -0.92 -1.96
N GLY A 514 1.10 -0.45 -2.58
CA GLY A 514 0.35 0.73 -2.11
C GLY A 514 1.00 2.07 -2.41
N HIS A 515 1.86 2.16 -3.45
CA HIS A 515 2.56 3.39 -3.81
C HIS A 515 1.97 4.09 -5.03
N ARG A 516 1.54 3.33 -6.05
CA ARG A 516 1.16 3.88 -7.36
C ARG A 516 0.09 4.95 -7.29
N PHE A 517 -0.99 4.72 -6.56
CA PHE A 517 -2.08 5.68 -6.43
C PHE A 517 -1.59 7.01 -5.85
N PHE A 518 -0.80 6.96 -4.78
CA PHE A 518 -0.24 8.17 -4.17
C PHE A 518 0.77 8.87 -5.09
N ASP A 519 1.61 8.13 -5.82
CA ASP A 519 2.55 8.69 -6.79
C ASP A 519 1.81 9.46 -7.90
N MET A 520 0.72 8.93 -8.42
CA MET A 520 -0.09 9.60 -9.42
C MET A 520 -0.79 10.84 -8.87
N CYS A 521 -1.42 10.71 -7.70
CA CYS A 521 -2.13 11.82 -7.07
C CYS A 521 -1.19 12.98 -6.69
N ARG A 522 -0.05 12.70 -6.02
CA ARG A 522 0.88 13.76 -5.61
C ARG A 522 1.54 14.50 -6.78
N ASN A 523 1.74 13.79 -7.90
CA ASN A 523 2.26 14.36 -9.14
C ASN A 523 1.17 14.96 -10.04
N LYS A 524 -0.11 14.92 -9.62
CA LYS A 524 -1.27 15.42 -10.38
C LYS A 524 -1.39 14.76 -11.76
N LEU A 525 -0.98 13.50 -11.86
CA LEU A 525 -0.99 12.72 -13.09
C LEU A 525 -2.28 11.90 -13.17
N PRO A 526 -3.02 11.98 -14.27
CA PRO A 526 -4.21 11.19 -14.45
C PRO A 526 -3.87 9.70 -14.66
N MET A 527 -4.76 8.83 -14.17
CA MET A 527 -4.68 7.38 -14.33
C MET A 527 -5.67 6.92 -15.38
N ASP A 528 -5.19 6.27 -16.43
CA ASP A 528 -6.05 5.67 -17.45
C ASP A 528 -6.45 4.25 -17.01
N ARG A 529 -7.71 4.10 -16.66
CA ARG A 529 -8.29 2.83 -16.22
C ARG A 529 -9.19 2.20 -17.29
N ARG A 530 -9.01 2.59 -18.56
CA ARG A 530 -9.75 2.07 -19.72
C ARG A 530 -9.10 0.79 -20.25
N TYR A 531 -9.02 -0.22 -19.41
CA TYR A 531 -8.54 -1.57 -19.72
C TYR A 531 -9.53 -2.63 -19.23
N ALA A 532 -9.35 -3.87 -19.67
CA ALA A 532 -10.23 -4.98 -19.32
C ALA A 532 -10.31 -5.18 -17.80
N GLY A 533 -11.53 -5.36 -17.29
CA GLY A 533 -11.81 -5.57 -15.87
C GLY A 533 -13.23 -5.12 -15.50
N ALA A 534 -13.63 -5.41 -14.28
CA ALA A 534 -14.92 -4.99 -13.74
C ALA A 534 -14.87 -3.58 -13.08
N GLN A 535 -13.69 -2.96 -12.99
CA GLN A 535 -13.56 -1.58 -12.51
C GLN A 535 -14.20 -0.59 -13.50
N PRO A 536 -14.63 0.59 -13.02
CA PRO A 536 -15.18 1.62 -13.92
C PRO A 536 -14.19 2.01 -15.03
N TYR A 537 -14.68 2.01 -16.25
CA TYR A 537 -13.92 2.33 -17.46
C TYR A 537 -13.82 3.86 -17.62
N LYS A 538 -12.84 4.46 -16.99
CA LYS A 538 -12.66 5.92 -17.00
C LYS A 538 -11.20 6.36 -16.83
N ILE A 539 -10.93 7.61 -17.23
CA ILE A 539 -9.70 8.29 -16.82
C ILE A 539 -9.99 9.01 -15.49
N VAL A 540 -9.13 8.80 -14.51
CA VAL A 540 -9.19 9.49 -13.21
C VAL A 540 -8.16 10.60 -13.20
N ASP A 541 -8.61 11.84 -13.24
CA ASP A 541 -7.76 13.03 -13.11
C ASP A 541 -7.77 13.49 -11.64
N PRO A 542 -6.66 13.36 -10.90
CA PRO A 542 -6.62 13.73 -9.48
C PRO A 542 -6.93 15.20 -9.20
N THR A 543 -6.81 16.08 -10.22
CA THR A 543 -7.13 17.50 -10.07
C THR A 543 -8.62 17.81 -10.17
N LYS A 544 -9.43 16.82 -10.60
CA LYS A 544 -10.88 16.94 -10.82
C LYS A 544 -11.70 15.95 -10.00
N GLU A 545 -11.13 14.79 -9.69
CA GLU A 545 -11.79 13.76 -8.89
C GLU A 545 -11.71 14.12 -7.41
N GLN A 546 -12.85 14.33 -6.76
CA GLN A 546 -12.90 14.67 -5.34
C GLN A 546 -12.62 13.45 -4.43
N HIS A 547 -12.97 12.25 -4.89
CA HIS A 547 -12.85 11.02 -4.13
C HIS A 547 -11.45 10.36 -4.26
N ILE A 548 -10.41 11.15 -4.52
CA ILE A 548 -9.01 10.71 -4.38
C ILE A 548 -8.56 10.62 -2.91
N VAL A 549 -9.40 11.04 -2.00
CA VAL A 549 -9.24 10.91 -0.54
C VAL A 549 -10.46 10.23 0.04
N TYR A 550 -10.29 9.53 1.13
CA TYR A 550 -11.39 8.84 1.82
C TYR A 550 -12.18 9.78 2.71
N PRO A 551 -13.47 9.46 2.97
CA PRO A 551 -14.28 10.24 3.89
C PRO A 551 -13.76 10.10 5.33
N ILE A 552 -13.93 11.15 6.12
CA ILE A 552 -13.81 11.04 7.57
C ILE A 552 -14.95 10.13 8.05
N PRO A 553 -14.67 9.12 8.88
CA PRO A 553 -15.68 8.17 9.33
C PRO A 553 -16.89 8.86 9.98
N ASN A 554 -18.08 8.36 9.70
CA ASN A 554 -19.34 8.98 10.13
C ASN A 554 -19.40 9.27 11.64
N ASN A 555 -18.97 8.32 12.48
CA ASN A 555 -18.95 8.52 13.93
C ASN A 555 -18.03 9.66 14.38
N GLU A 556 -16.96 9.96 13.64
CA GLU A 556 -16.03 11.04 13.98
C GLU A 556 -16.65 12.41 13.71
N TRP A 557 -17.22 12.64 12.52
CA TRP A 557 -17.77 13.96 12.22
C TRP A 557 -19.14 14.21 12.88
N THR A 558 -19.96 13.19 13.10
CA THR A 558 -21.26 13.33 13.76
C THR A 558 -21.15 13.54 15.27
N VAL A 559 -20.18 12.92 15.92
CA VAL A 559 -20.00 13.00 17.38
C VAL A 559 -19.03 14.11 17.77
N SER A 560 -17.90 14.20 17.08
CA SER A 560 -16.82 15.14 17.45
C SER A 560 -16.89 16.46 16.67
N GLY A 561 -17.75 16.58 15.66
CA GLY A 561 -17.88 17.78 14.83
C GLY A 561 -16.68 18.03 13.89
N ILE A 562 -15.85 17.01 13.64
CA ILE A 562 -14.72 17.09 12.71
C ILE A 562 -15.25 17.34 11.29
N GLN A 563 -14.69 18.32 10.58
CA GLN A 563 -15.12 18.67 9.24
C GLN A 563 -14.87 17.52 8.23
N GLN A 564 -15.89 17.18 7.44
CA GLN A 564 -15.82 16.17 6.39
C GLN A 564 -15.00 16.66 5.17
N ASN A 565 -14.48 15.73 4.36
CA ASN A 565 -13.88 16.04 3.08
C ASN A 565 -14.93 16.51 2.06
N PRO A 566 -14.58 17.42 1.13
CA PRO A 566 -15.47 17.80 0.03
C PRO A 566 -15.88 16.57 -0.79
N GLY A 567 -17.15 16.49 -1.15
CA GLY A 567 -17.72 15.41 -1.95
C GLY A 567 -18.42 14.30 -1.15
N TYR A 568 -18.34 14.35 0.19
CA TYR A 568 -18.97 13.37 1.09
C TYR A 568 -20.06 13.99 1.96
#